data_04b3c530a9633daf1d9ca27a12c1a258
#
_entry.id   04b3c530a9633daf1d9ca27a12c1a258
#
_cell.length_a   1.000
_cell.length_b   1.000
_cell.length_c   1.000
_cell.angle_alpha   90.00
_cell.angle_beta   90.00
_cell.angle_gamma   90.00
#
_symmetry.space_group_name_H-M   'P 1'
#
loop_
_entity.id
_entity.type
_entity.pdbx_description
1 polymer ?
#
loop_
_entity_poly.entity_id
_entity_poly.type
_entity_poly.pdbx_seq_one_letter_code
_entity_poly.pdbx_strand_id
1 'polypeptide(L)'
;MCDQTINVLQPAKSGMFKAFAATTPQRLKVAPGLPTVAESRLPSDGCWYAPKGTPKPIIDKLSAALQKALQDPDVQERLAQSGAETVPAERAMPEVLRDHLKAEIDRWVPIIRKAGVLAQ
;
A
#
# COMPACT_ATOMS: atom_id res chain seq x y z
N MET A 1 14.63 -3.15 7.59
CA MET A 1 13.33 -2.61 8.05
C MET A 1 12.55 -2.19 6.82
N CYS A 2 11.30 -2.57 6.72
CA CYS A 2 10.37 -2.13 5.68
C CYS A 2 9.20 -1.43 6.39
N ASP A 3 8.86 -0.22 5.95
CA ASP A 3 7.81 0.61 6.57
C ASP A 3 7.17 1.50 5.51
N GLN A 4 6.04 2.11 5.83
CA GLN A 4 5.32 2.98 4.90
C GLN A 4 6.10 4.28 4.64
N THR A 5 6.05 4.77 3.40
CA THR A 5 6.76 6.00 2.98
C THR A 5 6.46 7.18 3.87
N ILE A 6 5.21 7.32 4.33
CA ILE A 6 4.76 8.39 5.22
C ILE A 6 5.55 8.43 6.54
N ASN A 7 5.98 7.28 7.05
CA ASN A 7 6.71 7.17 8.32
C ASN A 7 8.21 7.38 8.15
N VAL A 8 8.76 7.01 6.98
CA VAL A 8 10.21 6.89 6.79
C VAL A 8 10.81 7.99 5.91
N LEU A 9 10.01 8.72 5.17
CA LEU A 9 10.51 9.69 4.19
C LEU A 9 11.32 10.83 4.86
N GLN A 10 10.80 11.42 5.92
CA GLN A 10 11.48 12.53 6.61
C GLN A 10 12.74 12.06 7.34
N PRO A 11 12.72 10.96 8.13
CA PRO A 11 13.94 10.41 8.71
C PRO A 11 15.00 10.01 7.66
N ALA A 12 14.60 9.50 6.50
CA ALA A 12 15.55 9.20 5.43
C ALA A 12 16.15 10.47 4.82
N LYS A 13 15.36 11.52 4.61
CA LYS A 13 15.84 12.83 4.12
C LYS A 13 16.79 13.51 5.11
N SER A 14 16.57 13.34 6.40
CA SER A 14 17.46 13.88 7.45
C SER A 14 18.74 13.06 7.65
N GLY A 15 18.93 11.97 6.91
CA GLY A 15 20.12 11.11 7.01
C GLY A 15 20.13 10.18 8.21
N MET A 16 19.01 10.04 8.94
CA MET A 16 18.90 9.18 10.11
C MET A 16 19.06 7.69 9.73
N PHE A 17 18.68 7.32 8.50
CA PHE A 17 18.94 6.00 7.91
C PHE A 17 19.01 6.08 6.37
N LYS A 18 19.58 5.05 5.78
CA LYS A 18 19.73 4.93 4.33
C LYS A 18 18.52 4.18 3.75
N ALA A 19 17.80 4.82 2.81
CA ALA A 19 16.77 4.16 2.02
C ALA A 19 17.43 3.47 0.81
N PHE A 20 17.02 2.23 0.52
CA PHE A 20 17.55 1.43 -0.58
C PHE A 20 16.60 1.33 -1.76
N ALA A 21 15.31 1.18 -1.51
CA ALA A 21 14.28 1.10 -2.53
C ALA A 21 12.91 1.47 -1.96
N ALA A 22 12.00 1.90 -2.84
CA ALA A 22 10.59 2.05 -2.55
C ALA A 22 9.80 0.84 -3.08
N THR A 23 8.79 0.41 -2.34
CA THR A 23 7.97 -0.76 -2.73
C THR A 23 6.81 -0.39 -3.67
N THR A 24 6.76 0.84 -4.15
CA THR A 24 5.78 1.35 -5.11
C THR A 24 6.06 0.83 -6.53
N PRO A 25 5.03 0.70 -7.40
CA PRO A 25 5.22 0.27 -8.79
C PRO A 25 6.02 1.27 -9.64
N GLN A 26 6.00 2.56 -9.26
CA GLN A 26 6.75 3.63 -9.90
C GLN A 26 7.58 4.39 -8.87
N ARG A 27 8.62 5.10 -9.31
CA ARG A 27 9.46 5.90 -8.42
C ARG A 27 8.64 7.01 -7.76
N LEU A 28 8.91 7.22 -6.49
CA LEU A 28 8.25 8.26 -5.71
C LEU A 28 8.60 9.65 -6.25
N LYS A 29 7.61 10.47 -6.53
CA LYS A 29 7.83 11.88 -6.97
C LYS A 29 8.64 12.69 -5.95
N VAL A 30 8.48 12.39 -4.67
CA VAL A 30 9.17 13.02 -3.54
C VAL A 30 10.60 12.51 -3.32
N ALA A 31 10.99 11.42 -3.98
CA ALA A 31 12.34 10.82 -3.93
C ALA A 31 12.68 10.12 -5.26
N PRO A 32 12.85 10.87 -6.38
CA PRO A 32 13.01 10.29 -7.71
C PRO A 32 14.32 9.51 -7.89
N GLY A 33 15.33 9.79 -7.05
CA GLY A 33 16.60 9.06 -7.02
C GLY A 33 16.52 7.68 -6.35
N LEU A 34 15.42 7.37 -5.64
CA LEU A 34 15.26 6.09 -4.98
C LEU A 34 14.66 5.08 -5.97
N PRO A 35 15.35 3.93 -6.25
CA PRO A 35 14.80 2.90 -7.12
C PRO A 35 13.57 2.24 -6.50
N THR A 36 12.73 1.62 -7.31
CA THR A 36 11.60 0.83 -6.82
C THR A 36 11.97 -0.64 -6.68
N VAL A 37 11.31 -1.30 -5.74
CA VAL A 37 11.39 -2.78 -5.61
C VAL A 37 10.71 -3.44 -6.83
N ALA A 38 9.76 -2.78 -7.48
CA ALA A 38 9.17 -3.23 -8.73
C ALA A 38 10.20 -3.30 -9.88
N GLU A 39 11.19 -2.41 -9.90
CA GLU A 39 12.36 -2.53 -10.78
C GLU A 39 13.14 -3.84 -10.49
N SER A 40 13.01 -4.36 -9.27
CA SER A 40 13.51 -5.67 -8.83
C SER A 40 12.43 -6.78 -8.84
N ARG A 41 11.26 -6.53 -9.43
CA ARG A 41 10.12 -7.45 -9.61
C ARG A 41 9.38 -7.88 -8.32
N LEU A 42 9.39 -7.07 -7.28
CA LEU A 42 8.59 -7.30 -6.05
C LEU A 42 7.44 -6.27 -5.97
N PRO A 43 6.16 -6.69 -5.88
CA PRO A 43 5.03 -5.78 -5.74
C PRO A 43 4.79 -5.37 -4.28
N SER A 44 4.23 -4.17 -4.05
CA SER A 44 3.67 -3.78 -2.75
C SER A 44 2.54 -2.78 -2.89
N ASP A 45 1.47 -3.02 -2.15
CA ASP A 45 0.30 -2.16 -2.10
C ASP A 45 -0.12 -1.92 -0.64
N GLY A 46 -0.55 -0.69 -0.32
CA GLY A 46 -1.17 -0.36 0.96
C GLY A 46 -2.67 -0.61 0.92
N CYS A 47 -3.22 -1.32 1.92
CA CYS A 47 -4.63 -1.67 1.97
C CYS A 47 -5.24 -1.36 3.33
N TRP A 48 -6.55 -1.07 3.35
CA TRP A 48 -7.34 -0.90 4.57
C TRP A 48 -8.24 -2.11 4.78
N TYR A 49 -8.27 -2.62 6.00
CA TYR A 49 -9.04 -3.80 6.37
C TYR A 49 -10.01 -3.49 7.50
N ALA A 50 -11.15 -4.17 7.51
CA ALA A 50 -12.09 -4.17 8.63
C ALA A 50 -12.05 -5.53 9.35
N PRO A 51 -12.42 -5.60 10.64
CA PRO A 51 -12.52 -6.86 11.38
C PRO A 51 -13.45 -7.85 10.68
N LYS A 52 -13.15 -9.15 10.82
CA LYS A 52 -14.02 -10.21 10.31
C LYS A 52 -15.42 -10.09 10.93
N GLY A 53 -16.45 -10.18 10.09
CA GLY A 53 -17.85 -10.08 10.53
C GLY A 53 -18.39 -8.64 10.56
N THR A 54 -17.63 -7.63 10.14
CA THR A 54 -18.17 -6.27 9.97
C THR A 54 -19.36 -6.29 9.01
N PRO A 55 -20.55 -5.80 9.41
CA PRO A 55 -21.75 -5.84 8.57
C PRO A 55 -21.56 -5.09 7.25
N LYS A 56 -22.10 -5.66 6.15
CA LYS A 56 -21.97 -5.08 4.81
C LYS A 56 -22.35 -3.60 4.72
N PRO A 57 -23.45 -3.10 5.33
CA PRO A 57 -23.77 -1.67 5.27
C PRO A 57 -22.70 -0.76 5.87
N ILE A 58 -21.95 -1.24 6.87
CA ILE A 58 -20.84 -0.49 7.46
C ILE A 58 -19.67 -0.46 6.48
N ILE A 59 -19.33 -1.59 5.86
CA ILE A 59 -18.28 -1.66 4.82
C ILE A 59 -18.62 -0.73 3.66
N ASP A 60 -19.85 -0.76 3.17
CA ASP A 60 -20.30 0.08 2.06
C ASP A 60 -20.19 1.57 2.42
N LYS A 61 -20.59 1.96 3.64
CA LYS A 61 -20.46 3.34 4.13
C LYS A 61 -19.00 3.79 4.25
N LEU A 62 -18.13 2.95 4.78
CA LEU A 62 -16.70 3.24 4.91
C LEU A 62 -16.04 3.35 3.54
N SER A 63 -16.36 2.43 2.62
CA SER A 63 -15.85 2.46 1.24
C SER A 63 -16.25 3.73 0.51
N ALA A 64 -17.53 4.11 0.60
CA ALA A 64 -18.03 5.35 -0.02
C ALA A 64 -17.34 6.60 0.57
N ALA A 65 -17.16 6.64 1.90
CA ALA A 65 -16.46 7.73 2.56
C ALA A 65 -14.99 7.82 2.13
N LEU A 66 -14.30 6.67 2.04
CA LEU A 66 -12.91 6.60 1.57
C LEU A 66 -12.79 7.07 0.12
N GLN A 67 -13.65 6.59 -0.77
CA GLN A 67 -13.66 7.02 -2.18
C GLN A 67 -13.85 8.53 -2.32
N LYS A 68 -14.77 9.11 -1.54
CA LYS A 68 -14.99 10.56 -1.51
C LYS A 68 -13.75 11.30 -1.01
N ALA A 69 -13.12 10.82 0.06
CA ALA A 69 -11.90 11.41 0.59
C ALA A 69 -10.73 11.34 -0.41
N LEU A 70 -10.58 10.24 -1.15
CA LEU A 70 -9.54 10.09 -2.17
C LEU A 70 -9.73 11.00 -3.40
N GLN A 71 -10.95 11.52 -3.61
CA GLN A 71 -11.26 12.50 -4.67
C GLN A 71 -11.06 13.95 -4.22
N ASP A 72 -10.89 14.19 -2.91
CA ASP A 72 -10.70 15.52 -2.36
C ASP A 72 -9.29 16.03 -2.69
N PRO A 73 -9.15 17.22 -3.35
CA PRO A 73 -7.86 17.77 -3.73
C PRO A 73 -6.92 18.00 -2.54
N ASP A 74 -7.43 18.46 -1.40
CA ASP A 74 -6.62 18.72 -0.22
C ASP A 74 -6.05 17.42 0.35
N VAL A 75 -6.84 16.34 0.33
CA VAL A 75 -6.40 15.00 0.73
C VAL A 75 -5.34 14.48 -0.23
N GLN A 76 -5.54 14.62 -1.54
CA GLN A 76 -4.57 14.19 -2.55
C GLN A 76 -3.24 14.94 -2.41
N GLU A 77 -3.30 16.25 -2.18
CA GLU A 77 -2.09 17.04 -1.97
C GLU A 77 -1.33 16.61 -0.72
N ARG A 78 -2.01 16.43 0.41
CA ARG A 78 -1.39 15.96 1.67
C ARG A 78 -0.78 14.56 1.52
N LEU A 79 -1.47 13.64 0.85
CA LEU A 79 -0.94 12.31 0.56
C LEU A 79 0.30 12.39 -0.33
N ALA A 80 0.26 13.20 -1.40
CA ALA A 80 1.41 13.41 -2.27
C ALA A 80 2.61 14.01 -1.54
N GLN A 81 2.39 14.99 -0.65
CA GLN A 81 3.44 15.58 0.20
C GLN A 81 4.08 14.56 1.14
N SER A 82 3.30 13.59 1.63
CA SER A 82 3.79 12.49 2.47
C SER A 82 4.39 11.32 1.66
N GLY A 83 4.40 11.42 0.32
CA GLY A 83 4.94 10.38 -0.56
C GLY A 83 3.99 9.22 -0.82
N ALA A 84 2.71 9.35 -0.48
CA ALA A 84 1.68 8.38 -0.83
C ALA A 84 1.01 8.75 -2.16
N GLU A 85 0.72 7.75 -2.98
CA GLU A 85 -0.07 7.90 -4.20
C GLU A 85 -1.49 7.36 -3.97
N THR A 86 -2.48 8.08 -4.49
CA THR A 86 -3.87 7.62 -4.45
C THR A 86 -4.13 6.60 -5.56
N VAL A 87 -4.91 5.58 -5.25
CA VAL A 87 -5.39 4.63 -6.27
C VAL A 87 -6.60 5.20 -6.99
N PRO A 88 -6.81 4.85 -8.27
CA PRO A 88 -8.05 5.18 -8.98
C PRO A 88 -9.29 4.67 -8.24
N ALA A 89 -10.41 5.38 -8.34
CA ALA A 89 -11.64 5.04 -7.62
C ALA A 89 -12.12 3.61 -7.91
N GLU A 90 -11.91 3.13 -9.14
CA GLU A 90 -12.26 1.77 -9.57
C GLU A 90 -11.48 0.69 -8.81
N ARG A 91 -10.29 1.01 -8.33
CA ARG A 91 -9.46 0.10 -7.51
C ARG A 91 -9.73 0.24 -6.01
N ALA A 92 -10.35 1.32 -5.57
CA ALA A 92 -10.70 1.58 -4.17
C ALA A 92 -12.04 0.92 -3.77
N MET A 93 -12.27 -0.32 -4.22
CA MET A 93 -13.50 -1.09 -4.01
C MET A 93 -13.22 -2.32 -3.13
N PRO A 94 -14.13 -2.68 -2.19
CA PRO A 94 -13.94 -3.85 -1.32
C PRO A 94 -13.76 -5.16 -2.09
N GLU A 95 -14.47 -5.33 -3.20
CA GLU A 95 -14.40 -6.52 -4.04
C GLU A 95 -13.03 -6.64 -4.72
N VAL A 96 -12.51 -5.53 -5.24
CA VAL A 96 -11.19 -5.50 -5.88
C VAL A 96 -10.09 -5.85 -4.87
N LEU A 97 -10.18 -5.30 -3.65
CA LEU A 97 -9.24 -5.64 -2.58
C LEU A 97 -9.33 -7.13 -2.18
N ARG A 98 -10.56 -7.68 -2.06
CA ARG A 98 -10.76 -9.09 -1.73
C ARG A 98 -10.13 -10.00 -2.78
N ASP A 99 -10.34 -9.71 -4.06
CA ASP A 99 -9.85 -10.52 -5.17
C ASP A 99 -8.31 -10.39 -5.29
N HIS A 100 -7.78 -9.20 -5.08
CA HIS A 100 -6.34 -8.96 -4.97
C HIS A 100 -5.72 -9.76 -3.82
N LEU A 101 -6.30 -9.67 -2.61
CA LEU A 101 -5.82 -10.40 -1.43
C LEU A 101 -5.81 -11.92 -1.68
N LYS A 102 -6.86 -12.44 -2.30
CA LYS A 102 -6.93 -13.86 -2.66
C LYS A 102 -5.81 -14.25 -3.61
N ALA A 103 -5.59 -13.48 -4.67
CA ALA A 103 -4.53 -13.72 -5.64
C ALA A 103 -3.14 -13.68 -4.98
N GLU A 104 -2.90 -12.73 -4.06
CA GLU A 104 -1.63 -12.65 -3.33
C GLU A 104 -1.45 -13.83 -2.36
N ILE A 105 -2.50 -14.27 -1.66
CA ILE A 105 -2.45 -15.48 -0.83
C ILE A 105 -2.09 -16.71 -1.67
N ASP A 106 -2.77 -16.91 -2.80
CA ASP A 106 -2.51 -18.03 -3.70
C ASP A 106 -1.08 -18.01 -4.26
N ARG A 107 -0.53 -16.83 -4.47
CA ARG A 107 0.86 -16.62 -4.92
C ARG A 107 1.88 -16.89 -3.82
N TRP A 108 1.68 -16.33 -2.64
CA TRP A 108 2.72 -16.32 -1.59
C TRP A 108 2.73 -17.58 -0.73
N VAL A 109 1.58 -18.21 -0.48
CA VAL A 109 1.50 -19.42 0.36
C VAL A 109 2.43 -20.53 -0.12
N PRO A 110 2.50 -20.89 -1.41
CA PRO A 110 3.44 -21.90 -1.89
C PRO A 110 4.91 -21.51 -1.69
N ILE A 111 5.23 -20.23 -1.91
CA ILE A 111 6.59 -19.69 -1.75
C ILE A 111 7.03 -19.77 -0.30
N ILE A 112 6.18 -19.32 0.63
CA ILE A 112 6.45 -19.32 2.08
C ILE A 112 6.62 -20.76 2.57
N ARG A 113 5.74 -21.68 2.15
CA ARG A 113 5.85 -23.11 2.50
C ARG A 113 7.17 -23.71 1.99
N LYS A 114 7.55 -23.42 0.75
CA LYS A 114 8.81 -23.91 0.16
C LYS A 114 10.04 -23.32 0.86
N ALA A 115 9.95 -22.10 1.37
CA ALA A 115 11.02 -21.48 2.16
C ALA A 115 11.12 -22.00 3.61
N GLY A 116 10.19 -22.87 4.05
CA GLY A 116 10.19 -23.44 5.41
C GLY A 116 9.82 -22.43 6.50
N VAL A 117 9.26 -21.26 6.13
CA VAL A 117 8.80 -20.26 7.09
C VAL A 117 7.40 -20.66 7.55
N LEU A 118 7.31 -21.16 8.77
CA LEU A 118 6.03 -21.45 9.43
C LEU A 118 5.62 -20.24 10.27
N ALA A 119 4.36 -19.80 10.15
CA ALA A 119 3.77 -18.88 11.11
C ALA A 119 3.70 -19.59 12.48
N GLN A 120 4.34 -19.02 13.49
CA GLN A 120 4.20 -19.45 14.88
C GLN A 120 2.89 -18.92 15.45
#